data_58f2532ad5a7f9780ab06fbe902e6bcf
#
_entry.id   58f2532ad5a7f9780ab06fbe902e6bcf
#
_cell.length_a   1.000
_cell.length_b   1.000
_cell.length_c   1.000
_cell.angle_alpha   90.00
_cell.angle_beta   90.00
_cell.angle_gamma   90.00
#
_symmetry.space_group_name_H-M   'P 1'
#
loop_
_entity.id
_entity.type
_entity.pdbx_description
1 polymer ?
#
loop_
_entity_poly.entity_id
_entity_poly.type
_entity_poly.pdbx_seq_one_letter_code
_entity_poly.pdbx_strand_id
1 'polypeptide(L)'
;MRLQTIRRGVFAAVAVVLLATSCAARNDEDSSGAEESDGEQTTQEATGSSGETDGATFGDLPSPCGPGDLTVEASEAGGATDKLLIGVPNDRTSTIRPGLNKELWDTSTAFAEWCNAQGGIGGLEIELVDLDGKLLEVEASMATACNGVFMMAGGGQVQDNLQFSDKPESDFHLCGLAEVPGFATSPEKADSNGQIQPVPNPSTEAPGLWLVDFKNLNPEDAESMAVIWGDLPAMETIKNKTVAIIEDMDVELAGVFDYPVTGLADWTPVAQQVIRSGATSLQWVGEPTNLGALIKSLREQGWEGTPVVETNVYDQVFIDSAGASNAEGTLIRSLFHPFEEADKWPAVQQYLDILNENVADPKIALLGMQSFSSWLLFATAANACGEANDGVLTRECVLTAAAEVEDWTAGGLHAPTDPGPEGGAAPPCGMLVVVNPDGEFERYFPEIGSSDDALDGFSCDDDSVVEVPANEGLGKVSPDQPI
;
A
#
# COMPACT_ATOMS: atom_id res chain seq x y z
N MET A 1 -15.31 28.66 51.17
CA MET A 1 -15.03 28.50 52.61
C MET A 1 -14.26 27.20 52.79
N ARG A 2 -13.01 27.35 53.32
CA ARG A 2 -12.04 26.30 53.74
C ARG A 2 -11.52 25.37 52.63
N LEU A 3 -10.34 25.50 52.12
CA LEU A 3 -8.91 25.63 52.57
C LEU A 3 -8.35 24.34 53.17
N GLN A 4 -7.25 23.92 52.51
CA GLN A 4 -6.05 23.24 53.06
C GLN A 4 -6.09 21.69 53.04
N THR A 5 -5.07 20.96 52.64
CA THR A 5 -3.66 21.13 53.02
C THR A 5 -2.73 20.32 52.07
N ILE A 6 -1.60 20.94 51.79
CA ILE A 6 -0.36 20.46 51.19
C ILE A 6 0.29 19.34 52.01
N ARG A 7 0.93 18.34 51.34
CA ARG A 7 2.13 17.69 51.90
C ARG A 7 3.17 17.39 50.81
N ARG A 8 4.30 18.06 50.99
CA ARG A 8 5.62 17.85 50.35
C ARG A 8 6.34 16.67 51.01
N GLY A 9 7.19 16.01 50.25
CA GLY A 9 8.26 15.11 50.74
C GLY A 9 8.93 14.46 49.55
N VAL A 10 10.00 14.84 49.21
CA VAL A 10 11.44 14.76 49.57
C VAL A 10 12.20 13.84 48.60
N PHE A 11 13.20 14.43 47.99
CA PHE A 11 14.26 13.90 47.14
C PHE A 11 15.04 12.74 47.75
N ALA A 12 15.51 11.83 46.88
CA ALA A 12 16.77 11.12 47.07
C ALA A 12 17.45 10.93 45.73
N ALA A 13 18.52 11.67 45.51
CA ALA A 13 19.51 11.47 44.47
C ALA A 13 20.51 10.37 44.95
N VAL A 14 20.86 9.45 44.06
CA VAL A 14 22.07 8.61 44.24
C VAL A 14 22.86 8.69 42.95
N ALA A 15 24.03 9.31 43.07
CA ALA A 15 25.11 9.27 42.12
C ALA A 15 26.12 8.19 42.53
N VAL A 16 26.58 7.36 41.57
CA VAL A 16 27.83 6.58 41.70
C VAL A 16 28.38 6.35 40.29
N VAL A 17 29.37 7.05 39.88
CA VAL A 17 30.81 6.80 39.84
C VAL A 17 31.28 5.84 38.75
N LEU A 18 31.96 6.46 37.79
CA LEU A 18 32.87 5.89 36.77
C LEU A 18 34.05 5.15 37.41
N LEU A 19 34.44 4.04 36.80
CA LEU A 19 35.83 3.59 36.83
C LEU A 19 36.20 3.03 35.45
N ALA A 20 37.10 3.77 34.81
CA ALA A 20 37.90 3.33 33.68
C ALA A 20 39.12 2.59 34.20
N THR A 21 39.52 1.49 33.54
CA THR A 21 40.92 1.03 33.54
C THR A 21 41.29 0.49 32.18
N SER A 22 42.31 1.11 31.65
CA SER A 22 43.13 0.77 30.48
C SER A 22 44.25 -0.16 30.83
N CYS A 23 44.85 -0.73 29.79
CA CYS A 23 46.24 -1.17 29.55
C CYS A 23 46.32 -2.61 29.04
N ALA A 24 46.71 -2.87 27.82
CA ALA A 24 47.98 -2.69 27.12
C ALA A 24 48.89 -3.93 27.22
N ALA A 25 49.07 -4.56 26.05
CA ALA A 25 50.31 -4.93 25.37
C ALA A 25 51.17 -6.12 25.83
N ARG A 26 51.58 -6.80 24.80
CA ARG A 26 52.88 -7.42 24.44
C ARG A 26 52.99 -8.95 24.46
N ASN A 27 53.29 -9.45 23.24
CA ASN A 27 54.51 -10.11 22.73
C ASN A 27 54.93 -11.41 23.48
N ASP A 28 55.35 -12.46 22.86
CA ASP A 28 56.28 -12.72 21.75
C ASP A 28 56.26 -14.21 21.37
N GLU A 29 56.65 -14.49 20.09
CA GLU A 29 57.56 -15.52 19.55
C GLU A 29 57.30 -17.02 19.87
N ASP A 30 57.40 -17.99 19.00
CA ASP A 30 58.41 -18.23 17.97
C ASP A 30 58.10 -19.48 17.11
N SER A 31 58.56 -19.42 15.87
CA SER A 31 59.28 -20.41 15.06
C SER A 31 58.58 -21.49 14.24
N SER A 32 58.81 -21.29 12.95
CA SER A 32 59.48 -22.18 11.97
C SER A 32 58.70 -23.25 11.23
N GLY A 33 58.81 -23.14 9.91
CA GLY A 33 58.58 -24.21 8.94
C GLY A 33 58.38 -23.70 7.54
N ALA A 34 59.46 -23.46 6.81
CA ALA A 34 59.47 -23.08 5.39
C ALA A 34 59.22 -24.28 4.50
N GLU A 35 58.45 -24.07 3.39
CA GLU A 35 58.79 -24.68 2.09
C GLU A 35 58.30 -23.75 0.96
N GLU A 36 59.26 -23.42 0.13
CA GLU A 36 59.14 -22.61 -1.10
C GLU A 36 58.43 -23.39 -2.19
N SER A 37 57.61 -22.70 -2.97
CA SER A 37 57.32 -23.09 -4.34
C SER A 37 57.08 -21.84 -5.19
N ASP A 38 58.03 -21.64 -6.11
CA ASP A 38 58.06 -20.65 -7.17
C ASP A 38 56.79 -20.70 -8.07
N GLY A 39 56.33 -19.53 -8.49
CA GLY A 39 55.28 -19.40 -9.52
C GLY A 39 55.09 -17.95 -9.97
N GLU A 40 55.83 -17.59 -11.00
CA GLU A 40 55.73 -16.47 -11.96
C GLU A 40 54.75 -15.35 -11.71
N GLN A 41 55.24 -14.14 -11.48
CA GLN A 41 54.59 -12.86 -11.63
C GLN A 41 54.39 -12.55 -13.12
N THR A 42 53.13 -12.55 -13.56
CA THR A 42 52.75 -11.86 -14.80
C THR A 42 52.07 -10.54 -14.41
N THR A 43 52.80 -9.48 -14.60
CA THR A 43 52.30 -8.09 -14.63
C THR A 43 51.31 -7.95 -15.76
N GLN A 44 50.00 -7.84 -15.50
CA GLN A 44 49.04 -7.29 -16.42
C GLN A 44 48.81 -5.81 -16.07
N GLU A 45 49.13 -4.97 -17.04
CA GLU A 45 48.80 -3.55 -17.06
C GLU A 45 47.30 -3.37 -16.94
N ALA A 46 46.89 -2.55 -16.00
CA ALA A 46 45.52 -2.07 -15.86
C ALA A 46 45.20 -1.14 -17.03
N THR A 47 44.55 -1.65 -18.06
CA THR A 47 43.77 -0.84 -18.98
C THR A 47 42.49 -0.41 -18.27
N GLY A 48 42.30 0.91 -18.17
CA GLY A 48 41.14 1.52 -17.59
C GLY A 48 39.84 0.99 -18.25
N SER A 49 39.07 0.24 -17.46
CA SER A 49 37.69 -0.06 -17.73
C SER A 49 36.88 1.11 -17.15
N SER A 50 36.23 1.86 -18.03
CA SER A 50 35.11 2.73 -17.67
C SER A 50 34.16 1.91 -16.81
N GLY A 51 33.98 2.33 -15.56
CA GLY A 51 33.11 1.63 -14.62
C GLY A 51 31.67 1.57 -15.16
N GLU A 52 31.24 0.38 -15.54
CA GLU A 52 29.87 -0.02 -15.39
C GLU A 52 29.66 -0.07 -13.85
N THR A 53 28.93 0.89 -13.33
CA THR A 53 28.28 0.76 -12.04
C THR A 53 27.36 -0.44 -12.21
N ASP A 54 27.63 -1.57 -11.53
CA ASP A 54 26.62 -2.59 -11.27
C ASP A 54 25.43 -1.82 -10.68
N GLY A 55 24.37 -1.59 -11.48
CA GLY A 55 23.25 -0.73 -11.12
C GLY A 55 22.58 -1.33 -9.90
N ALA A 56 22.33 -0.50 -8.88
CA ALA A 56 21.45 -0.89 -7.79
C ALA A 56 20.12 -1.37 -8.36
N THR A 57 19.50 -2.40 -7.77
CA THR A 57 18.20 -2.92 -8.17
C THR A 57 17.25 -2.89 -6.97
N PHE A 58 15.96 -2.84 -7.26
CA PHE A 58 14.92 -3.20 -6.31
C PHE A 58 14.23 -4.47 -6.83
N GLY A 59 14.37 -5.58 -6.12
CA GLY A 59 13.98 -6.87 -6.70
C GLY A 59 14.64 -7.10 -8.06
N ASP A 60 13.86 -7.35 -9.07
CA ASP A 60 14.29 -7.51 -10.48
C ASP A 60 14.23 -6.20 -11.29
N LEU A 61 13.68 -5.11 -10.71
CA LEU A 61 13.61 -3.79 -11.33
C LEU A 61 14.97 -3.05 -11.18
N PRO A 62 15.56 -2.49 -12.26
CA PRO A 62 16.64 -1.52 -12.11
C PRO A 62 16.22 -0.37 -11.19
N SER A 63 17.07 0.00 -10.20
CA SER A 63 16.71 1.09 -9.29
C SER A 63 16.34 2.36 -10.07
N PRO A 64 15.16 2.93 -9.88
CA PRO A 64 14.78 4.18 -10.52
C PRO A 64 15.40 5.41 -9.83
N CYS A 65 16.18 5.19 -8.76
CA CYS A 65 16.85 6.22 -7.99
C CYS A 65 18.32 6.33 -8.39
N GLY A 66 18.81 7.55 -8.50
CA GLY A 66 20.20 7.80 -8.85
C GLY A 66 20.48 9.25 -9.23
N PRO A 67 21.77 9.60 -9.41
CA PRO A 67 22.17 10.94 -9.82
C PRO A 67 21.75 11.23 -11.29
N GLY A 68 21.55 12.50 -11.60
CA GLY A 68 21.20 12.99 -12.93
C GLY A 68 21.10 14.50 -12.96
N ASP A 69 20.52 15.03 -14.04
CA ASP A 69 20.39 16.47 -14.26
C ASP A 69 18.91 16.84 -14.60
N LEU A 70 17.93 16.07 -14.06
CA LEU A 70 16.51 16.38 -14.27
C LEU A 70 16.14 17.71 -13.60
N THR A 71 15.13 18.35 -14.14
CA THR A 71 14.52 19.57 -13.59
C THR A 71 13.01 19.48 -13.71
N VAL A 72 12.28 20.23 -12.90
CA VAL A 72 10.81 20.30 -12.96
C VAL A 72 10.40 21.55 -13.72
N GLU A 73 9.37 21.46 -14.58
CA GLU A 73 8.78 22.62 -15.25
C GLU A 73 8.33 23.67 -14.23
N ALA A 74 8.82 24.89 -14.38
CA ALA A 74 8.68 25.96 -13.37
C ALA A 74 7.23 26.30 -12.99
N SER A 75 6.30 26.15 -13.95
CA SER A 75 4.86 26.41 -13.74
C SER A 75 4.18 25.33 -12.90
N GLU A 76 4.78 24.15 -12.77
CA GLU A 76 4.21 22.97 -12.09
C GLU A 76 4.99 22.58 -10.84
N ALA A 77 6.15 23.20 -10.60
CA ALA A 77 7.13 22.76 -9.61
C ALA A 77 6.74 22.96 -8.14
N GLY A 78 5.58 23.51 -7.83
CA GLY A 78 5.20 23.81 -6.43
C GLY A 78 6.12 24.80 -5.73
N GLY A 79 7.04 25.45 -6.45
CA GLY A 79 7.97 26.45 -5.93
C GLY A 79 9.46 26.08 -6.00
N ALA A 80 9.82 24.86 -6.39
CA ALA A 80 11.21 24.42 -6.53
C ALA A 80 11.40 23.62 -7.81
N THR A 81 12.36 24.01 -8.67
CA THR A 81 12.65 23.31 -9.94
C THR A 81 13.83 22.36 -9.84
N ASP A 82 14.56 22.38 -8.74
CA ASP A 82 15.76 21.61 -8.44
C ASP A 82 15.53 20.49 -7.42
N LYS A 83 14.27 20.22 -7.10
CA LYS A 83 13.82 19.10 -6.27
C LYS A 83 12.38 18.73 -6.57
N LEU A 84 11.96 17.55 -6.13
CA LEU A 84 10.61 17.04 -6.28
C LEU A 84 9.80 17.28 -4.99
N LEU A 85 8.86 18.23 -5.03
CA LEU A 85 7.88 18.43 -3.97
C LEU A 85 6.71 17.49 -4.23
N ILE A 86 6.64 16.38 -3.49
CA ILE A 86 5.64 15.32 -3.72
C ILE A 86 4.64 15.28 -2.56
N GLY A 87 3.37 15.45 -2.88
CA GLY A 87 2.27 15.33 -1.92
C GLY A 87 1.98 13.87 -1.60
N VAL A 88 1.76 13.59 -0.31
CA VAL A 88 1.37 12.26 0.16
C VAL A 88 0.01 12.33 0.85
N PRO A 89 -1.11 12.07 0.15
CA PRO A 89 -2.43 11.95 0.75
C PRO A 89 -2.46 10.85 1.82
N ASN A 90 -3.04 11.12 2.98
CA ASN A 90 -3.22 10.15 4.06
C ASN A 90 -4.27 10.64 5.06
N ASP A 91 -4.63 9.79 6.03
CA ASP A 91 -5.61 10.10 7.09
C ASP A 91 -5.08 9.80 8.50
N ARG A 92 -3.75 9.69 8.68
CA ARG A 92 -3.10 9.12 9.86
C ARG A 92 -3.35 9.85 11.17
N THR A 93 -3.62 11.17 11.14
CA THR A 93 -3.90 11.94 12.36
C THR A 93 -5.39 12.14 12.61
N SER A 94 -6.25 11.36 11.95
CA SER A 94 -7.68 11.37 12.22
C SER A 94 -7.97 11.11 13.71
N THR A 95 -8.77 11.99 14.31
CA THR A 95 -9.18 11.82 15.72
C THR A 95 -10.22 10.72 15.89
N ILE A 96 -10.92 10.35 14.80
CA ILE A 96 -11.93 9.27 14.78
C ILE A 96 -11.22 7.91 14.66
N ARG A 97 -10.15 7.86 13.88
CA ARG A 97 -9.34 6.65 13.59
C ARG A 97 -7.85 7.00 13.64
N PRO A 98 -7.24 7.16 14.81
CA PRO A 98 -5.82 7.41 14.91
C PRO A 98 -4.99 6.30 14.26
N GLY A 99 -4.03 6.67 13.40
CA GLY A 99 -3.19 5.73 12.67
C GLY A 99 -3.81 5.16 11.39
N LEU A 100 -4.98 5.64 10.97
CA LEU A 100 -5.60 5.24 9.71
C LEU A 100 -4.67 5.57 8.53
N ASN A 101 -4.34 4.56 7.72
CA ASN A 101 -3.44 4.68 6.57
C ASN A 101 -2.04 5.26 6.90
N LYS A 102 -1.57 5.05 8.16
CA LYS A 102 -0.21 5.48 8.56
C LYS A 102 0.87 4.81 7.71
N GLU A 103 0.66 3.59 7.28
CA GLU A 103 1.56 2.82 6.43
C GLU A 103 1.90 3.52 5.11
N LEU A 104 1.00 4.32 4.56
CA LEU A 104 1.26 5.10 3.34
C LEU A 104 2.31 6.19 3.59
N TRP A 105 2.18 6.90 4.71
CA TRP A 105 3.15 7.93 5.10
C TRP A 105 4.50 7.33 5.48
N ASP A 106 4.49 6.23 6.23
CA ASP A 106 5.71 5.54 6.66
C ASP A 106 6.48 5.03 5.43
N THR A 107 5.78 4.39 4.50
CA THR A 107 6.37 3.89 3.25
C THR A 107 6.88 5.03 2.36
N SER A 108 6.13 6.11 2.22
CA SER A 108 6.57 7.29 1.45
C SER A 108 7.83 7.91 2.06
N THR A 109 7.91 7.96 3.40
CA THR A 109 9.10 8.43 4.12
C THR A 109 10.29 7.51 3.85
N ALA A 110 10.09 6.19 3.96
CA ALA A 110 11.14 5.21 3.73
C ALA A 110 11.66 5.26 2.28
N PHE A 111 10.74 5.37 1.30
CA PHE A 111 11.11 5.49 -0.11
C PHE A 111 11.92 6.76 -0.38
N ALA A 112 11.47 7.91 0.12
CA ALA A 112 12.15 9.17 -0.10
C ALA A 112 13.58 9.17 0.47
N GLU A 113 13.75 8.69 1.72
CA GLU A 113 15.08 8.58 2.34
C GLU A 113 15.99 7.60 1.58
N TRP A 114 15.49 6.42 1.22
CA TRP A 114 16.21 5.41 0.45
C TRP A 114 16.63 5.92 -0.93
N CYS A 115 15.72 6.60 -1.63
CA CYS A 115 15.96 7.14 -2.96
C CYS A 115 16.93 8.33 -2.92
N ASN A 116 16.74 9.26 -1.97
CA ASN A 116 17.63 10.40 -1.78
C ASN A 116 19.06 9.98 -1.43
N ALA A 117 19.23 8.90 -0.66
CA ALA A 117 20.54 8.34 -0.36
C ALA A 117 21.28 7.82 -1.61
N GLN A 118 20.55 7.48 -2.68
CA GLN A 118 21.11 7.06 -3.98
C GLN A 118 21.31 8.24 -4.95
N GLY A 119 20.91 9.44 -4.59
CA GLY A 119 21.02 10.64 -5.43
C GLY A 119 19.68 11.18 -5.95
N GLY A 120 18.56 10.71 -5.42
CA GLY A 120 17.21 11.14 -5.79
C GLY A 120 16.70 10.50 -7.08
N ILE A 121 15.69 11.07 -7.71
CA ILE A 121 15.17 10.63 -9.02
C ILE A 121 15.83 11.48 -10.08
N GLY A 122 16.75 10.89 -10.87
CA GLY A 122 17.49 11.63 -11.88
C GLY A 122 18.22 12.89 -11.34
N GLY A 123 18.71 12.83 -10.11
CA GLY A 123 19.39 13.93 -9.44
C GLY A 123 18.49 14.86 -8.62
N LEU A 124 17.17 14.72 -8.70
CA LEU A 124 16.21 15.51 -7.93
C LEU A 124 15.95 14.88 -6.57
N GLU A 125 16.23 15.61 -5.48
CA GLU A 125 15.88 15.23 -4.11
C GLU A 125 14.35 15.24 -3.94
N ILE A 126 13.81 14.19 -3.34
CA ILE A 126 12.39 14.09 -2.97
C ILE A 126 12.17 14.81 -1.64
N GLU A 127 11.26 15.78 -1.63
CA GLU A 127 10.75 16.43 -0.42
C GLU A 127 9.25 16.15 -0.28
N LEU A 128 8.86 15.47 0.80
CA LEU A 128 7.47 15.09 1.03
C LEU A 128 6.64 16.25 1.57
N VAL A 129 5.47 16.44 1.01
CA VAL A 129 4.44 17.37 1.52
C VAL A 129 3.31 16.54 2.12
N ASP A 130 3.08 16.73 3.42
CA ASP A 130 2.05 16.01 4.16
C ASP A 130 0.65 16.50 3.79
N LEU A 131 -0.14 15.64 3.16
CA LEU A 131 -1.52 15.89 2.76
C LEU A 131 -2.51 15.10 3.64
N ASP A 132 -2.37 15.23 4.97
CA ASP A 132 -3.21 14.54 5.94
C ASP A 132 -4.64 15.10 5.95
N GLY A 133 -5.57 14.37 5.35
CA GLY A 133 -7.01 14.70 5.26
C GLY A 133 -7.79 14.38 6.54
N LYS A 134 -7.16 13.70 7.50
CA LYS A 134 -7.74 13.36 8.81
C LYS A 134 -9.14 12.74 8.71
N LEU A 135 -9.42 12.10 7.60
CA LEU A 135 -10.70 11.53 7.19
C LEU A 135 -11.76 12.56 6.76
N LEU A 136 -11.78 13.76 7.35
CA LEU A 136 -12.83 14.77 7.16
C LEU A 136 -12.32 16.12 6.63
N GLU A 137 -11.01 16.28 6.44
CA GLU A 137 -10.37 17.54 6.04
C GLU A 137 -9.67 17.44 4.66
N VAL A 138 -10.17 16.56 3.76
CA VAL A 138 -9.58 16.31 2.44
C VAL A 138 -9.48 17.58 1.60
N GLU A 139 -10.51 18.45 1.61
CA GLU A 139 -10.48 19.74 0.90
C GLU A 139 -9.31 20.64 1.33
N ALA A 140 -8.95 20.61 2.62
CA ALA A 140 -7.83 21.41 3.13
C ALA A 140 -6.48 20.83 2.67
N SER A 141 -6.36 19.50 2.57
CA SER A 141 -5.18 18.85 2.01
C SER A 141 -5.02 19.15 0.52
N MET A 142 -6.11 19.15 -0.25
CA MET A 142 -6.08 19.53 -1.67
C MET A 142 -5.71 20.99 -1.89
N ALA A 143 -6.21 21.92 -1.08
CA ALA A 143 -5.80 23.32 -1.13
C ALA A 143 -4.29 23.50 -0.87
N THR A 144 -3.69 22.65 -0.04
CA THR A 144 -2.23 22.61 0.18
C THR A 144 -1.53 22.05 -1.07
N ALA A 145 -2.03 20.97 -1.63
CA ALA A 145 -1.47 20.32 -2.82
C ALA A 145 -1.47 21.28 -4.03
N CYS A 146 -2.56 21.98 -4.30
CA CYS A 146 -2.75 22.88 -5.44
C CYS A 146 -1.59 23.86 -5.65
N ASN A 147 -0.98 24.34 -4.57
CA ASN A 147 0.04 25.37 -4.64
C ASN A 147 1.42 24.93 -4.17
N GLY A 148 1.54 23.71 -3.66
CA GLY A 148 2.75 23.29 -2.94
C GLY A 148 3.41 22.03 -3.44
N VAL A 149 2.88 21.34 -4.47
CA VAL A 149 3.48 20.10 -4.95
C VAL A 149 3.63 20.08 -6.47
N PHE A 150 4.61 19.32 -6.94
CA PHE A 150 4.71 18.95 -8.33
C PHE A 150 3.63 17.92 -8.69
N MET A 151 3.60 16.81 -7.98
CA MET A 151 2.63 15.72 -8.14
C MET A 151 2.29 15.12 -6.77
N MET A 152 1.36 14.20 -6.74
CA MET A 152 1.12 13.34 -5.60
C MET A 152 1.55 11.91 -5.93
N ALA A 153 2.10 11.18 -4.93
CA ALA A 153 2.48 9.78 -5.10
C ALA A 153 2.36 8.99 -3.79
N GLY A 154 2.09 7.70 -3.89
CA GLY A 154 2.13 6.74 -2.78
C GLY A 154 1.06 6.90 -1.72
N GLY A 155 0.23 7.93 -1.82
CA GLY A 155 -0.79 8.26 -0.83
C GLY A 155 -2.18 7.71 -1.14
N GLY A 156 -3.12 7.96 -0.22
CA GLY A 156 -4.53 7.68 -0.39
C GLY A 156 -5.35 8.18 0.80
N GLN A 157 -6.57 8.60 0.54
CA GLN A 157 -7.53 9.07 1.54
C GLN A 157 -8.84 8.30 1.39
N VAL A 158 -9.47 7.93 2.51
CA VAL A 158 -10.71 7.12 2.48
C VAL A 158 -11.85 7.86 1.78
N GLN A 159 -11.94 9.18 1.93
CA GLN A 159 -12.91 10.01 1.23
C GLN A 159 -12.28 10.75 0.05
N ASP A 160 -11.65 10.01 -0.86
CA ASP A 160 -10.96 10.55 -2.02
C ASP A 160 -11.89 11.21 -3.05
N ASN A 161 -13.21 10.92 -3.00
CA ASN A 161 -14.21 11.67 -3.73
C ASN A 161 -14.19 13.17 -3.43
N LEU A 162 -13.75 13.57 -2.23
CA LEU A 162 -13.65 14.97 -1.82
C LEU A 162 -12.44 15.70 -2.43
N GLN A 163 -11.53 14.99 -3.10
CA GLN A 163 -10.48 15.60 -3.93
C GLN A 163 -11.07 16.32 -5.16
N PHE A 164 -12.27 15.93 -5.56
CA PHE A 164 -12.99 16.42 -6.74
C PHE A 164 -14.19 17.29 -6.36
N SER A 165 -14.07 18.07 -5.25
CA SER A 165 -15.07 19.05 -4.87
C SER A 165 -15.15 20.18 -5.92
N ASP A 166 -16.32 20.85 -6.05
CA ASP A 166 -16.51 21.97 -6.99
C ASP A 166 -15.82 23.27 -6.50
N LYS A 167 -14.90 23.22 -5.56
CA LYS A 167 -14.19 24.38 -5.02
C LYS A 167 -12.83 24.55 -5.70
N PRO A 168 -12.56 25.70 -6.35
CA PRO A 168 -11.35 25.91 -7.14
C PRO A 168 -10.06 25.67 -6.38
N GLU A 169 -10.01 25.96 -5.08
CA GLU A 169 -8.80 25.83 -4.25
C GLU A 169 -8.60 24.41 -3.71
N SER A 170 -9.56 23.50 -3.91
CA SER A 170 -9.50 22.15 -3.38
C SER A 170 -9.86 21.07 -4.40
N ASP A 171 -10.15 21.46 -5.63
CA ASP A 171 -10.48 20.51 -6.70
C ASP A 171 -9.20 20.02 -7.40
N PHE A 172 -9.03 18.72 -7.43
CA PHE A 172 -7.87 18.05 -8.02
C PHE A 172 -7.63 18.47 -9.49
N HIS A 173 -8.67 18.40 -10.32
CA HIS A 173 -8.57 18.74 -11.74
C HIS A 173 -8.40 20.25 -11.97
N LEU A 174 -9.11 21.10 -11.23
CA LEU A 174 -9.01 22.56 -11.40
C LEU A 174 -7.62 23.08 -11.08
N CYS A 175 -6.88 22.40 -10.21
CA CYS A 175 -5.49 22.71 -9.93
C CYS A 175 -4.52 22.10 -10.94
N GLY A 176 -4.99 21.26 -11.86
CA GLY A 176 -4.15 20.50 -12.77
C GLY A 176 -3.21 19.56 -12.03
N LEU A 177 -3.64 19.01 -10.88
CA LEU A 177 -2.84 18.04 -10.13
C LEU A 177 -2.78 16.70 -10.89
N ALA A 178 -1.70 15.98 -10.65
CA ALA A 178 -1.47 14.64 -11.16
C ALA A 178 -1.04 13.71 -10.01
N GLU A 179 -1.35 12.42 -10.12
CA GLU A 179 -1.09 11.46 -9.04
C GLU A 179 -0.75 10.06 -9.55
N VAL A 180 0.18 9.41 -8.86
CA VAL A 180 0.35 7.95 -8.87
C VAL A 180 -0.06 7.45 -7.48
N PRO A 181 -1.35 7.11 -7.26
CA PRO A 181 -1.88 6.87 -5.92
C PRO A 181 -1.48 5.52 -5.36
N GLY A 182 -1.40 5.42 -4.03
CA GLY A 182 -1.29 4.15 -3.32
C GLY A 182 -2.58 3.33 -3.42
N PHE A 183 -3.74 3.99 -3.42
CA PHE A 183 -5.03 3.36 -3.71
C PHE A 183 -6.08 4.39 -4.19
N ALA A 184 -7.15 3.90 -4.81
CA ALA A 184 -8.33 4.66 -5.13
C ALA A 184 -9.58 3.93 -4.62
N THR A 185 -10.53 4.67 -4.06
CA THR A 185 -11.77 4.14 -3.46
C THR A 185 -13.01 4.58 -4.23
N SER A 186 -13.16 5.89 -4.45
CA SER A 186 -14.34 6.44 -5.11
C SER A 186 -14.26 6.34 -6.63
N PRO A 187 -15.40 6.36 -7.33
CA PRO A 187 -15.40 6.38 -8.79
C PRO A 187 -14.81 7.69 -9.34
N GLU A 188 -14.94 8.80 -8.62
CA GLU A 188 -14.33 10.07 -8.99
C GLU A 188 -12.82 9.94 -9.12
N LYS A 189 -12.20 9.20 -8.19
CA LYS A 189 -10.77 8.95 -8.18
C LYS A 189 -10.39 7.84 -9.16
N ALA A 190 -11.06 6.70 -9.07
CA ALA A 190 -10.74 5.52 -9.85
C ALA A 190 -10.77 5.77 -11.37
N ASP A 191 -11.73 6.58 -11.84
CA ASP A 191 -11.93 6.86 -13.26
C ASP A 191 -11.34 8.22 -13.71
N SER A 192 -10.52 8.87 -12.84
CA SER A 192 -9.88 10.15 -13.14
C SER A 192 -8.78 10.00 -14.18
N ASN A 193 -8.71 10.89 -15.15
CA ASN A 193 -7.62 10.97 -16.11
C ASN A 193 -6.34 11.59 -15.55
N GLY A 194 -6.40 12.20 -14.37
CA GLY A 194 -5.23 12.81 -13.70
C GLY A 194 -4.46 11.85 -12.80
N GLN A 195 -4.70 10.54 -12.90
CA GLN A 195 -4.02 9.54 -12.07
C GLN A 195 -3.73 8.25 -12.82
N ILE A 196 -2.65 7.58 -12.46
CA ILE A 196 -2.28 6.24 -12.95
C ILE A 196 -2.04 5.35 -11.75
N GLN A 197 -2.82 4.27 -11.61
CA GLN A 197 -2.72 3.33 -10.49
C GLN A 197 -1.73 2.19 -10.82
N PRO A 198 -0.74 1.91 -9.96
CA PRO A 198 0.14 0.75 -10.15
C PRO A 198 -0.62 -0.58 -9.99
N VAL A 199 -1.67 -0.57 -9.17
CA VAL A 199 -2.63 -1.67 -9.03
C VAL A 199 -3.99 -1.14 -9.49
N PRO A 200 -4.38 -1.41 -10.73
CA PRO A 200 -5.61 -0.90 -11.31
C PRO A 200 -6.86 -1.26 -10.52
N ASN A 201 -7.74 -0.27 -10.33
CA ASN A 201 -9.02 -0.45 -9.65
C ASN A 201 -10.13 0.39 -10.31
N PRO A 202 -10.37 0.22 -11.63
CA PRO A 202 -11.41 0.96 -12.34
C PRO A 202 -12.78 0.79 -11.67
N SER A 203 -13.66 1.79 -11.72
CA SER A 203 -14.92 1.70 -10.99
C SER A 203 -15.89 0.68 -11.58
N THR A 204 -15.84 0.48 -12.89
CA THR A 204 -16.78 -0.33 -13.67
C THR A 204 -16.36 -1.79 -13.84
N GLU A 205 -15.20 -2.18 -13.33
CA GLU A 205 -14.72 -3.57 -13.34
C GLU A 205 -14.33 -4.01 -11.93
N ALA A 206 -14.38 -5.30 -11.68
CA ALA A 206 -14.02 -5.88 -10.39
C ALA A 206 -13.24 -7.20 -10.55
N PRO A 207 -12.11 -7.38 -9.83
CA PRO A 207 -11.36 -8.63 -9.84
C PRO A 207 -12.08 -9.68 -8.97
N GLY A 208 -12.73 -10.65 -9.60
CA GLY A 208 -13.55 -11.68 -8.94
C GLY A 208 -12.83 -12.99 -8.63
N LEU A 209 -11.56 -13.14 -9.02
CA LEU A 209 -10.79 -14.39 -8.86
C LEU A 209 -10.84 -14.95 -7.44
N TRP A 210 -10.79 -14.10 -6.43
CA TRP A 210 -10.87 -14.50 -5.01
C TRP A 210 -12.13 -15.33 -4.69
N LEU A 211 -13.27 -15.04 -5.35
CA LEU A 211 -14.51 -15.77 -5.14
C LEU A 211 -14.53 -17.08 -5.95
N VAL A 212 -13.91 -17.11 -7.14
CA VAL A 212 -13.70 -18.34 -7.91
C VAL A 212 -12.87 -19.33 -7.08
N ASP A 213 -11.74 -18.86 -6.55
CA ASP A 213 -10.86 -19.69 -5.73
C ASP A 213 -11.54 -20.13 -4.43
N PHE A 214 -12.22 -19.20 -3.75
CA PHE A 214 -12.98 -19.52 -2.53
C PHE A 214 -14.06 -20.60 -2.76
N LYS A 215 -14.85 -20.48 -3.83
CA LYS A 215 -15.86 -21.50 -4.19
C LYS A 215 -15.25 -22.87 -4.47
N ASN A 216 -14.10 -22.91 -5.12
CA ASN A 216 -13.43 -24.16 -5.47
C ASN A 216 -12.85 -24.86 -4.23
N LEU A 217 -12.33 -24.07 -3.27
CA LEU A 217 -11.65 -24.58 -2.08
C LEU A 217 -12.61 -24.83 -0.91
N ASN A 218 -13.65 -24.00 -0.77
CA ASN A 218 -14.58 -23.98 0.37
C ASN A 218 -16.05 -23.94 -0.11
N PRO A 219 -16.52 -24.95 -0.89
CA PRO A 219 -17.83 -24.89 -1.54
C PRO A 219 -19.01 -24.78 -0.58
N GLU A 220 -18.93 -25.37 0.62
CA GLU A 220 -19.99 -25.28 1.64
C GLU A 220 -20.07 -23.87 2.26
N ASP A 221 -18.91 -23.23 2.46
CA ASP A 221 -18.86 -21.85 3.01
C ASP A 221 -19.23 -20.80 1.96
N ALA A 222 -19.07 -21.12 0.68
CA ALA A 222 -19.41 -20.23 -0.44
C ALA A 222 -20.89 -20.31 -0.87
N GLU A 223 -21.76 -21.08 -0.16
CA GLU A 223 -23.17 -21.22 -0.53
C GLU A 223 -23.92 -19.87 -0.45
N SER A 224 -23.64 -19.07 0.60
CA SER A 224 -24.38 -17.83 0.87
C SER A 224 -23.48 -16.79 1.52
N MET A 225 -23.39 -15.60 0.94
CA MET A 225 -22.49 -14.54 1.38
C MET A 225 -23.23 -13.27 1.78
N ALA A 226 -22.89 -12.71 2.94
CA ALA A 226 -23.33 -11.38 3.37
C ALA A 226 -22.28 -10.33 3.00
N VAL A 227 -22.71 -9.14 2.61
CA VAL A 227 -21.85 -7.97 2.39
C VAL A 227 -22.08 -6.96 3.49
N ILE A 228 -21.02 -6.58 4.20
CA ILE A 228 -21.08 -5.56 5.25
C ILE A 228 -20.20 -4.40 4.83
N TRP A 229 -20.73 -3.17 4.83
CA TRP A 229 -20.02 -2.01 4.34
C TRP A 229 -20.19 -0.77 5.21
N GLY A 230 -19.13 0.05 5.27
CA GLY A 230 -19.15 1.35 5.94
C GLY A 230 -19.94 2.36 5.14
N ASP A 231 -20.94 2.99 5.74
CA ASP A 231 -21.82 3.97 5.10
C ASP A 231 -21.09 5.28 4.80
N LEU A 232 -20.34 5.26 3.69
CA LEU A 232 -19.66 6.42 3.08
C LEU A 232 -19.86 6.40 1.56
N PRO A 233 -20.09 7.54 0.93
CA PRO A 233 -20.24 7.62 -0.54
C PRO A 233 -19.06 6.99 -1.29
N ALA A 234 -17.83 7.23 -0.87
CA ALA A 234 -16.63 6.65 -1.49
C ALA A 234 -16.61 5.12 -1.47
N MET A 235 -17.20 4.49 -0.45
CA MET A 235 -17.23 3.02 -0.31
C MET A 235 -18.38 2.35 -1.08
N GLU A 236 -19.33 3.12 -1.62
CA GLU A 236 -20.43 2.57 -2.39
C GLU A 236 -19.95 1.83 -3.63
N THR A 237 -18.90 2.34 -4.29
CA THR A 237 -18.27 1.71 -5.45
C THR A 237 -17.78 0.31 -5.12
N ILE A 238 -17.04 0.16 -4.02
CA ILE A 238 -16.48 -1.13 -3.62
C ILE A 238 -17.59 -2.11 -3.22
N LYS A 239 -18.62 -1.63 -2.50
CA LYS A 239 -19.80 -2.45 -2.19
C LYS A 239 -20.47 -2.97 -3.47
N ASN A 240 -20.65 -2.10 -4.48
CA ASN A 240 -21.28 -2.50 -5.75
C ASN A 240 -20.43 -3.52 -6.51
N LYS A 241 -19.10 -3.37 -6.52
CA LYS A 241 -18.16 -4.36 -7.06
C LYS A 241 -18.33 -5.71 -6.40
N THR A 242 -18.33 -5.73 -5.07
CA THR A 242 -18.51 -6.97 -4.29
C THR A 242 -19.84 -7.65 -4.61
N VAL A 243 -20.93 -6.89 -4.68
CA VAL A 243 -22.26 -7.43 -5.02
C VAL A 243 -22.28 -7.99 -6.44
N ALA A 244 -21.69 -7.27 -7.42
CA ALA A 244 -21.62 -7.74 -8.81
C ALA A 244 -20.83 -9.06 -8.93
N ILE A 245 -19.70 -9.21 -8.23
CA ILE A 245 -18.92 -10.46 -8.20
C ILE A 245 -19.78 -11.61 -7.63
N ILE A 246 -20.49 -11.39 -6.52
CA ILE A 246 -21.34 -12.42 -5.88
C ILE A 246 -22.46 -12.86 -6.81
N GLU A 247 -23.12 -11.90 -7.50
CA GLU A 247 -24.22 -12.18 -8.44
C GLU A 247 -23.72 -12.87 -9.71
N ASP A 248 -22.60 -12.44 -10.29
CA ASP A 248 -22.02 -13.01 -11.50
C ASP A 248 -21.57 -14.46 -11.29
N MET A 249 -21.07 -14.76 -10.10
CA MET A 249 -20.57 -16.09 -9.76
C MET A 249 -21.63 -17.03 -9.19
N ASP A 250 -22.92 -16.70 -9.30
CA ASP A 250 -24.04 -17.54 -8.82
C ASP A 250 -23.90 -17.95 -7.33
N VAL A 251 -23.42 -17.05 -6.46
CA VAL A 251 -23.43 -17.21 -5.01
C VAL A 251 -24.67 -16.54 -4.43
N GLU A 252 -25.34 -17.15 -3.46
CA GLU A 252 -26.50 -16.54 -2.81
C GLU A 252 -26.09 -15.28 -2.04
N LEU A 253 -26.62 -14.09 -2.43
CA LEU A 253 -26.44 -12.87 -1.65
C LEU A 253 -27.39 -12.89 -0.44
N ALA A 254 -26.87 -13.29 0.73
CA ALA A 254 -27.63 -13.38 1.96
C ALA A 254 -28.18 -12.03 2.47
N GLY A 255 -27.49 -10.96 2.11
CA GLY A 255 -27.91 -9.60 2.42
C GLY A 255 -26.77 -8.59 2.34
N VAL A 256 -27.12 -7.32 2.26
CA VAL A 256 -26.21 -6.18 2.30
C VAL A 256 -26.53 -5.35 3.52
N PHE A 257 -25.56 -5.17 4.42
CA PHE A 257 -25.75 -4.50 5.71
C PHE A 257 -24.77 -3.33 5.82
N ASP A 258 -25.27 -2.17 6.22
CA ASP A 258 -24.44 -1.00 6.46
C ASP A 258 -24.10 -0.82 7.94
N TYR A 259 -23.00 -0.12 8.19
CA TYR A 259 -22.63 0.36 9.51
C TYR A 259 -22.08 1.79 9.43
N PRO A 260 -22.26 2.62 10.47
CA PRO A 260 -21.64 3.94 10.50
C PRO A 260 -20.11 3.79 10.42
N VAL A 261 -19.47 4.45 9.45
CA VAL A 261 -18.02 4.36 9.24
C VAL A 261 -17.19 4.71 10.48
N THR A 262 -17.75 5.52 11.40
CA THR A 262 -17.14 5.81 12.70
C THR A 262 -17.06 4.59 13.62
N GLY A 263 -17.66 3.45 13.20
CA GLY A 263 -17.77 2.22 13.98
C GLY A 263 -18.90 2.25 14.99
N LEU A 264 -19.09 1.11 15.62
CA LEU A 264 -20.10 0.90 16.64
C LEU A 264 -19.47 0.56 17.99
N ALA A 265 -20.08 1.05 19.08
CA ALA A 265 -19.70 0.65 20.44
C ALA A 265 -20.17 -0.78 20.76
N ASP A 266 -21.20 -1.28 20.07
CA ASP A 266 -21.76 -2.62 20.20
C ASP A 266 -22.08 -3.18 18.82
N TRP A 267 -21.36 -4.23 18.41
CA TRP A 267 -21.52 -4.90 17.13
C TRP A 267 -22.55 -6.04 17.14
N THR A 268 -23.13 -6.35 18.30
CA THR A 268 -24.16 -7.39 18.45
C THR A 268 -25.32 -7.25 17.45
N PRO A 269 -25.90 -6.06 17.20
CA PRO A 269 -27.00 -5.93 16.24
C PRO A 269 -26.63 -6.30 14.79
N VAL A 270 -25.44 -5.90 14.33
CA VAL A 270 -24.95 -6.25 12.97
C VAL A 270 -24.64 -7.74 12.89
N ALA A 271 -23.95 -8.30 13.89
CA ALA A 271 -23.69 -9.73 13.95
C ALA A 271 -24.99 -10.56 13.89
N GLN A 272 -26.04 -10.13 14.61
CA GLN A 272 -27.35 -10.79 14.54
C GLN A 272 -28.06 -10.66 13.20
N GLN A 273 -27.80 -9.59 12.42
CA GLN A 273 -28.33 -9.48 11.05
C GLN A 273 -27.65 -10.51 10.15
N VAL A 274 -26.32 -10.63 10.19
CA VAL A 274 -25.57 -11.65 9.45
C VAL A 274 -26.03 -13.07 9.83
N ILE A 275 -26.12 -13.38 11.10
CA ILE A 275 -26.55 -14.71 11.56
C ILE A 275 -27.98 -15.04 11.09
N ARG A 276 -28.91 -14.08 11.18
CA ARG A 276 -30.32 -14.28 10.75
C ARG A 276 -30.48 -14.38 9.25
N SER A 277 -29.56 -13.81 8.47
CA SER A 277 -29.60 -13.95 7.00
C SER A 277 -29.26 -15.37 6.54
N GLY A 278 -28.63 -16.18 7.41
CA GLY A 278 -28.19 -17.53 7.07
C GLY A 278 -26.86 -17.55 6.31
N ALA A 279 -26.13 -16.44 6.26
CA ALA A 279 -24.85 -16.36 5.56
C ALA A 279 -23.84 -17.37 6.10
N THR A 280 -23.25 -18.15 5.22
CA THR A 280 -22.15 -19.08 5.50
C THR A 280 -20.79 -18.42 5.38
N SER A 281 -20.74 -17.27 4.68
CA SER A 281 -19.57 -16.43 4.56
C SER A 281 -19.93 -14.95 4.58
N LEU A 282 -18.94 -14.07 4.73
CA LEU A 282 -19.14 -12.63 4.61
C LEU A 282 -17.99 -11.95 3.87
N GLN A 283 -18.32 -10.87 3.20
CA GLN A 283 -17.37 -9.92 2.64
C GLN A 283 -17.50 -8.58 3.36
N TRP A 284 -16.35 -7.91 3.53
CA TRP A 284 -16.23 -6.68 4.31
C TRP A 284 -15.69 -5.53 3.47
N VAL A 285 -16.40 -4.41 3.48
CA VAL A 285 -15.98 -3.16 2.87
C VAL A 285 -15.82 -2.10 3.95
N GLY A 286 -14.59 -1.89 4.40
CA GLY A 286 -14.31 -0.99 5.50
C GLY A 286 -12.92 -1.19 6.10
N GLU A 287 -12.67 -0.56 7.24
CA GLU A 287 -11.36 -0.61 7.88
C GLU A 287 -11.22 -1.82 8.83
N PRO A 288 -9.97 -2.29 9.05
CA PRO A 288 -9.71 -3.57 9.73
C PRO A 288 -10.18 -3.65 11.20
N THR A 289 -10.08 -2.55 11.96
CA THR A 289 -10.46 -2.54 13.38
C THR A 289 -11.94 -2.82 13.58
N ASN A 290 -12.80 -2.25 12.74
CA ASN A 290 -14.25 -2.49 12.81
C ASN A 290 -14.60 -3.91 12.40
N LEU A 291 -13.92 -4.47 11.40
CA LEU A 291 -14.08 -5.89 11.06
C LEU A 291 -13.71 -6.78 12.24
N GLY A 292 -12.55 -6.53 12.88
CA GLY A 292 -12.14 -7.32 14.05
C GLY A 292 -13.18 -7.32 15.15
N ALA A 293 -13.79 -6.17 15.46
CA ALA A 293 -14.86 -6.05 16.44
C ALA A 293 -16.14 -6.80 16.02
N LEU A 294 -16.50 -6.77 14.72
CA LEU A 294 -17.63 -7.55 14.19
C LEU A 294 -17.37 -9.05 14.29
N ILE A 295 -16.20 -9.52 13.83
CA ILE A 295 -15.83 -10.94 13.85
C ILE A 295 -15.87 -11.47 15.28
N LYS A 296 -15.29 -10.75 16.23
CA LYS A 296 -15.40 -11.10 17.65
C LYS A 296 -16.85 -11.27 18.07
N SER A 297 -17.75 -10.34 17.74
CA SER A 297 -19.16 -10.41 18.08
C SER A 297 -19.88 -11.58 17.41
N LEU A 298 -19.52 -11.92 16.17
CA LEU A 298 -20.04 -13.07 15.43
C LEU A 298 -19.64 -14.39 16.10
N ARG A 299 -18.35 -14.56 16.44
CA ARG A 299 -17.84 -15.76 17.12
C ARG A 299 -18.44 -15.94 18.51
N GLU A 300 -18.58 -14.86 19.29
CA GLU A 300 -19.24 -14.87 20.59
C GLU A 300 -20.72 -15.32 20.53
N GLN A 301 -21.37 -15.12 19.37
CA GLN A 301 -22.76 -15.56 19.12
C GLN A 301 -22.86 -16.91 18.41
N GLY A 302 -21.71 -17.60 18.18
CA GLY A 302 -21.65 -18.93 17.62
C GLY A 302 -21.76 -18.99 16.09
N TRP A 303 -21.46 -17.89 15.37
CA TRP A 303 -21.33 -17.94 13.92
C TRP A 303 -19.97 -18.58 13.56
N GLU A 304 -20.01 -19.62 12.74
CA GLU A 304 -18.84 -20.40 12.32
C GLU A 304 -18.45 -20.16 10.85
N GLY A 305 -19.16 -19.27 10.14
CA GLY A 305 -18.92 -18.99 8.72
C GLY A 305 -17.56 -18.33 8.47
N THR A 306 -17.17 -18.29 7.20
CA THR A 306 -15.84 -17.83 6.76
C THR A 306 -15.88 -16.36 6.29
N PRO A 307 -15.11 -15.45 6.91
CA PRO A 307 -14.88 -14.13 6.34
C PRO A 307 -13.92 -14.25 5.14
N VAL A 308 -14.29 -13.65 4.00
CA VAL A 308 -13.39 -13.49 2.84
C VAL A 308 -13.34 -12.00 2.53
N VAL A 309 -12.20 -11.35 2.69
CA VAL A 309 -12.15 -9.90 2.84
C VAL A 309 -11.12 -9.23 1.93
N GLU A 310 -11.20 -7.91 1.87
CA GLU A 310 -10.37 -7.06 1.04
C GLU A 310 -8.92 -6.99 1.53
N THR A 311 -8.03 -6.68 0.62
CA THR A 311 -6.58 -6.61 0.81
C THR A 311 -6.13 -5.67 1.95
N ASN A 312 -6.89 -4.60 2.24
CA ASN A 312 -6.58 -3.68 3.33
C ASN A 312 -6.71 -4.29 4.74
N VAL A 313 -7.32 -5.48 4.85
CA VAL A 313 -7.42 -6.22 6.11
C VAL A 313 -6.12 -7.00 6.42
N TYR A 314 -5.20 -7.11 5.48
CA TYR A 314 -3.86 -7.63 5.76
C TYR A 314 -3.05 -6.60 6.57
N ASP A 315 -3.46 -6.45 7.81
CA ASP A 315 -2.99 -5.47 8.80
C ASP A 315 -3.14 -6.07 10.20
N GLN A 316 -2.07 -6.05 10.98
CA GLN A 316 -2.05 -6.59 12.34
C GLN A 316 -3.18 -6.01 13.24
N VAL A 317 -3.61 -4.79 12.97
CA VAL A 317 -4.70 -4.14 13.72
C VAL A 317 -6.03 -4.90 13.65
N PHE A 318 -6.27 -5.68 12.59
CA PHE A 318 -7.41 -6.58 12.48
C PHE A 318 -7.34 -7.69 13.54
N ILE A 319 -6.19 -8.35 13.62
CA ILE A 319 -5.96 -9.44 14.56
C ILE A 319 -5.99 -8.93 16.00
N ASP A 320 -5.38 -7.78 16.27
CA ASP A 320 -5.40 -7.14 17.59
C ASP A 320 -6.83 -6.81 18.04
N SER A 321 -7.71 -6.40 17.13
CA SER A 321 -9.11 -6.07 17.41
C SER A 321 -9.98 -7.31 17.58
N ALA A 322 -9.82 -8.32 16.74
CA ALA A 322 -10.59 -9.56 16.79
C ALA A 322 -10.15 -10.49 17.93
N GLY A 323 -8.83 -10.55 18.17
CA GLY A 323 -8.13 -11.60 18.89
C GLY A 323 -7.85 -12.81 17.99
N ALA A 324 -6.64 -13.38 18.06
CA ALA A 324 -6.16 -14.43 17.16
C ALA A 324 -7.18 -15.57 16.95
N SER A 325 -7.76 -16.11 18.02
CA SER A 325 -8.73 -17.21 17.95
C SER A 325 -10.06 -16.86 17.25
N ASN A 326 -10.43 -15.57 17.19
CA ASN A 326 -11.63 -15.15 16.46
C ASN A 326 -11.30 -14.83 15.00
N ALA A 327 -10.08 -14.32 14.73
CA ALA A 327 -9.60 -13.99 13.39
C ALA A 327 -9.22 -15.24 12.58
N GLU A 328 -8.91 -16.36 13.24
CA GLU A 328 -8.54 -17.64 12.62
C GLU A 328 -9.50 -18.02 11.49
N GLY A 329 -8.94 -18.44 10.35
CA GLY A 329 -9.70 -18.85 9.18
C GLY A 329 -10.25 -17.69 8.33
N THR A 330 -9.98 -16.42 8.70
CA THR A 330 -10.30 -15.29 7.81
C THR A 330 -9.40 -15.35 6.57
N LEU A 331 -10.02 -15.33 5.39
CA LEU A 331 -9.34 -15.27 4.11
C LEU A 331 -9.26 -13.83 3.63
N ILE A 332 -8.12 -13.46 3.09
CA ILE A 332 -7.86 -12.11 2.59
C ILE A 332 -7.37 -12.22 1.15
N ARG A 333 -8.05 -11.55 0.22
CA ARG A 333 -7.54 -11.50 -1.15
C ARG A 333 -6.29 -10.61 -1.21
N SER A 334 -5.29 -11.02 -1.95
CA SER A 334 -4.06 -10.26 -2.15
C SER A 334 -3.58 -10.37 -3.59
N LEU A 335 -3.00 -9.29 -4.09
CA LEU A 335 -2.24 -9.25 -5.32
C LEU A 335 -0.73 -9.27 -5.04
N PHE A 336 -0.34 -9.12 -3.78
CA PHE A 336 1.03 -9.00 -3.31
C PHE A 336 1.48 -10.26 -2.58
N HIS A 337 2.76 -10.60 -2.70
CA HIS A 337 3.36 -11.66 -1.91
C HIS A 337 3.28 -11.38 -0.41
N PRO A 338 3.06 -12.39 0.43
CA PRO A 338 2.97 -12.23 1.88
C PRO A 338 4.27 -11.75 2.50
N PHE A 339 4.19 -10.89 3.51
CA PHE A 339 5.36 -10.46 4.30
C PHE A 339 6.09 -11.63 4.96
N GLU A 340 5.34 -12.64 5.37
CA GLU A 340 5.84 -13.86 6.02
C GLU A 340 6.65 -14.75 5.06
N GLU A 341 6.60 -14.47 3.77
CA GLU A 341 7.38 -15.14 2.73
C GLU A 341 8.57 -14.29 2.23
N ALA A 342 9.00 -13.27 2.97
CA ALA A 342 10.09 -12.38 2.56
C ALA A 342 11.40 -13.13 2.24
N ASP A 343 11.65 -14.28 2.87
CA ASP A 343 12.79 -15.14 2.58
C ASP A 343 12.75 -15.81 1.19
N LYS A 344 11.56 -15.87 0.56
CA LYS A 344 11.35 -16.43 -0.78
C LYS A 344 11.35 -15.35 -1.87
N TRP A 345 10.92 -14.14 -1.51
CA TRP A 345 10.68 -13.03 -2.43
C TRP A 345 11.62 -11.86 -2.14
N PRO A 346 12.73 -11.71 -2.90
CA PRO A 346 13.75 -10.69 -2.63
C PRO A 346 13.20 -9.27 -2.58
N ALA A 347 12.18 -8.94 -3.40
CA ALA A 347 11.55 -7.63 -3.40
C ALA A 347 10.81 -7.34 -2.08
N VAL A 348 10.12 -8.35 -1.52
CA VAL A 348 9.44 -8.22 -0.22
C VAL A 348 10.44 -8.01 0.91
N GLN A 349 11.53 -8.80 0.93
CA GLN A 349 12.59 -8.63 1.92
C GLN A 349 13.22 -7.23 1.82
N GLN A 350 13.51 -6.78 0.60
CA GLN A 350 14.12 -5.46 0.38
C GLN A 350 13.17 -4.32 0.79
N TYR A 351 11.87 -4.44 0.51
CA TYR A 351 10.87 -3.50 1.00
C TYR A 351 10.87 -3.38 2.52
N LEU A 352 10.84 -4.52 3.22
CA LEU A 352 10.86 -4.56 4.69
C LEU A 352 12.16 -3.97 5.26
N ASP A 353 13.31 -4.26 4.64
CA ASP A 353 14.60 -3.71 5.04
C ASP A 353 14.61 -2.18 4.88
N ILE A 354 14.19 -1.66 3.72
CA ILE A 354 14.10 -0.22 3.45
C ILE A 354 13.18 0.47 4.47
N LEU A 355 12.01 -0.13 4.74
CA LEU A 355 11.04 0.43 5.67
C LEU A 355 11.60 0.50 7.10
N ASN A 356 12.20 -0.59 7.59
CA ASN A 356 12.74 -0.67 8.94
C ASN A 356 14.02 0.15 9.14
N GLU A 357 14.83 0.36 8.09
CA GLU A 357 16.05 1.17 8.16
C GLU A 357 15.74 2.67 8.22
N ASN A 358 14.66 3.12 7.57
CA ASN A 358 14.38 4.55 7.38
C ASN A 358 13.24 5.08 8.25
N VAL A 359 12.42 4.23 8.85
CA VAL A 359 11.30 4.67 9.70
C VAL A 359 11.36 3.99 11.06
N ALA A 360 11.31 4.79 12.12
CA ALA A 360 11.22 4.26 13.48
C ALA A 360 9.81 3.76 13.77
N ASP A 361 9.66 2.48 14.14
CA ASP A 361 8.37 1.83 14.44
C ASP A 361 7.35 1.98 13.29
N PRO A 362 7.71 1.48 12.09
CA PRO A 362 6.84 1.60 10.93
C PRO A 362 5.59 0.72 11.08
N LYS A 363 4.48 1.19 10.52
CA LYS A 363 3.30 0.34 10.36
C LYS A 363 3.49 -0.55 9.13
N ILE A 364 3.58 -1.86 9.33
CA ILE A 364 3.66 -2.87 8.27
C ILE A 364 2.24 -3.35 7.99
N ALA A 365 1.72 -3.02 6.82
CA ALA A 365 0.42 -3.44 6.32
C ALA A 365 0.44 -3.41 4.80
N LEU A 366 -0.46 -4.15 4.16
CA LEU A 366 -0.39 -4.35 2.71
C LEU A 366 -0.52 -3.06 1.89
N LEU A 367 -1.32 -2.09 2.33
CA LEU A 367 -1.40 -0.80 1.64
C LEU A 367 -0.06 -0.04 1.62
N GLY A 368 0.83 -0.31 2.58
CA GLY A 368 2.21 0.20 2.54
C GLY A 368 2.99 -0.37 1.36
N MET A 369 2.89 -1.68 1.11
CA MET A 369 3.55 -2.30 -0.06
C MET A 369 2.97 -1.78 -1.37
N GLN A 370 1.65 -1.56 -1.43
CA GLN A 370 0.98 -0.94 -2.57
C GLN A 370 1.46 0.51 -2.79
N SER A 371 1.64 1.28 -1.71
CA SER A 371 2.26 2.60 -1.74
C SER A 371 3.70 2.56 -2.30
N PHE A 372 4.49 1.54 -1.92
CA PHE A 372 5.85 1.40 -2.42
C PHE A 372 5.89 1.10 -3.94
N SER A 373 4.97 0.25 -4.43
CA SER A 373 4.77 0.01 -5.87
C SER A 373 4.44 1.31 -6.61
N SER A 374 3.61 2.16 -6.01
CA SER A 374 3.27 3.49 -6.54
C SER A 374 4.48 4.40 -6.66
N TRP A 375 5.34 4.43 -5.64
CA TRP A 375 6.57 5.21 -5.67
C TRP A 375 7.57 4.70 -6.72
N LEU A 376 7.71 3.38 -6.87
CA LEU A 376 8.56 2.78 -7.89
C LEU A 376 8.05 3.13 -9.30
N LEU A 377 6.74 3.05 -9.54
CA LEU A 377 6.13 3.43 -10.82
C LEU A 377 6.35 4.92 -11.11
N PHE A 378 6.08 5.80 -10.13
CA PHE A 378 6.31 7.22 -10.25
C PHE A 378 7.78 7.54 -10.63
N ALA A 379 8.73 6.94 -9.92
CA ALA A 379 10.16 7.20 -10.16
C ALA A 379 10.63 6.66 -11.52
N THR A 380 10.13 5.49 -11.93
CA THR A 380 10.39 4.91 -13.25
C THR A 380 9.84 5.82 -14.36
N ALA A 381 8.59 6.25 -14.22
CA ALA A 381 7.93 7.14 -15.18
C ALA A 381 8.59 8.53 -15.24
N ALA A 382 9.05 9.07 -14.11
CA ALA A 382 9.77 10.34 -14.07
C ALA A 382 11.10 10.27 -14.85
N ASN A 383 11.87 9.17 -14.72
CA ASN A 383 13.08 8.98 -15.50
C ASN A 383 12.76 8.85 -17.00
N ALA A 384 11.75 8.05 -17.38
CA ALA A 384 11.34 7.90 -18.77
C ALA A 384 10.85 9.23 -19.38
N CYS A 385 10.08 10.01 -18.62
CA CYS A 385 9.70 11.37 -19.02
C CYS A 385 10.94 12.27 -19.23
N GLY A 386 11.90 12.24 -18.30
CA GLY A 386 13.13 13.01 -18.43
C GLY A 386 13.92 12.67 -19.70
N GLU A 387 14.02 11.39 -20.06
CA GLU A 387 14.65 10.93 -21.31
C GLU A 387 13.90 11.42 -22.56
N ALA A 388 12.57 11.44 -22.52
CA ALA A 388 11.73 11.85 -23.64
C ALA A 388 11.61 13.37 -23.80
N ASN A 389 11.82 14.16 -22.73
CA ASN A 389 11.52 15.60 -22.66
C ASN A 389 12.73 16.46 -22.28
N ASP A 390 13.91 16.14 -22.85
CA ASP A 390 15.15 16.91 -22.68
C ASP A 390 15.52 17.22 -21.21
N GLY A 391 15.19 16.33 -20.29
CA GLY A 391 15.49 16.44 -18.86
C GLY A 391 14.49 17.28 -18.05
N VAL A 392 13.38 17.71 -18.63
CA VAL A 392 12.37 18.53 -17.95
C VAL A 392 11.12 17.68 -17.64
N LEU A 393 10.77 17.56 -16.39
CA LEU A 393 9.56 16.86 -15.93
C LEU A 393 8.34 17.78 -15.99
N THR A 394 7.28 17.29 -16.61
CA THR A 394 5.91 17.84 -16.51
C THR A 394 4.96 16.78 -15.99
N ARG A 395 3.86 17.18 -15.37
CA ARG A 395 2.83 16.27 -14.87
C ARG A 395 2.27 15.36 -15.98
N GLU A 396 1.93 15.95 -17.13
CA GLU A 396 1.43 15.22 -18.30
C GLU A 396 2.43 14.17 -18.81
N CYS A 397 3.72 14.54 -18.92
CA CYS A 397 4.76 13.64 -19.39
C CYS A 397 4.95 12.46 -18.42
N VAL A 398 4.98 12.71 -17.11
CA VAL A 398 5.14 11.63 -16.10
C VAL A 398 3.94 10.70 -16.11
N LEU A 399 2.69 11.22 -16.19
CA LEU A 399 1.50 10.36 -16.26
C LEU A 399 1.46 9.56 -17.57
N THR A 400 1.84 10.16 -18.70
CA THR A 400 1.92 9.45 -19.97
C THR A 400 2.93 8.31 -19.91
N ALA A 401 4.12 8.56 -19.35
CA ALA A 401 5.12 7.52 -19.18
C ALA A 401 4.67 6.41 -18.20
N ALA A 402 3.92 6.75 -17.14
CA ALA A 402 3.36 5.77 -16.22
C ALA A 402 2.28 4.89 -16.89
N ALA A 403 1.46 5.49 -17.76
CA ALA A 403 0.40 4.80 -18.49
C ALA A 403 0.91 3.86 -19.60
N GLU A 404 2.16 4.04 -20.05
CA GLU A 404 2.80 3.20 -21.07
C GLU A 404 3.49 1.96 -20.47
N VAL A 405 3.50 1.82 -19.14
CA VAL A 405 4.07 0.66 -18.47
C VAL A 405 3.12 -0.52 -18.59
N GLU A 406 3.63 -1.66 -19.05
CA GLU A 406 2.91 -2.94 -19.15
C GLU A 406 3.58 -3.97 -18.23
N ASP A 407 2.86 -5.01 -17.83
CA ASP A 407 3.35 -6.11 -16.98
C ASP A 407 4.05 -5.61 -15.68
N TRP A 408 3.51 -4.57 -15.05
CA TRP A 408 4.11 -3.96 -13.87
C TRP A 408 4.02 -4.88 -12.64
N THR A 409 5.16 -5.27 -12.09
CA THR A 409 5.28 -6.12 -10.89
C THR A 409 5.87 -5.40 -9.67
N ALA A 410 6.27 -4.14 -9.84
CA ALA A 410 7.05 -3.40 -8.83
C ALA A 410 8.32 -4.17 -8.37
N GLY A 411 9.05 -4.74 -9.33
CA GLY A 411 10.28 -5.49 -9.05
C GLY A 411 10.03 -6.87 -8.44
N GLY A 412 8.82 -7.42 -8.58
CA GLY A 412 8.42 -8.71 -8.03
C GLY A 412 7.73 -8.62 -6.66
N LEU A 413 7.13 -7.48 -6.32
CA LEU A 413 6.28 -7.36 -5.12
C LEU A 413 4.91 -7.98 -5.33
N HIS A 414 4.37 -7.92 -6.55
CA HIS A 414 2.99 -8.33 -6.85
C HIS A 414 2.86 -8.96 -8.23
N ALA A 415 1.70 -9.58 -8.48
CA ALA A 415 1.33 -10.09 -9.78
C ALA A 415 1.36 -8.98 -10.83
N PRO A 416 1.67 -9.29 -12.10
CA PRO A 416 1.70 -8.31 -13.17
C PRO A 416 0.37 -7.54 -13.29
N THR A 417 0.48 -6.23 -13.52
CA THR A 417 -0.65 -5.33 -13.78
C THR A 417 -0.32 -4.43 -14.96
N ASP A 418 -1.34 -3.91 -15.61
CA ASP A 418 -1.21 -2.91 -16.67
C ASP A 418 -1.75 -1.57 -16.17
N PRO A 419 -0.90 -0.70 -15.57
CA PRO A 419 -1.30 0.65 -15.23
C PRO A 419 -1.76 1.38 -16.50
N GLY A 420 -2.89 2.06 -16.44
CA GLY A 420 -3.44 2.72 -17.61
C GLY A 420 -4.26 3.95 -17.22
N PRO A 421 -4.66 4.76 -18.21
CA PRO A 421 -5.55 5.88 -17.96
C PRO A 421 -6.92 5.38 -17.46
N GLU A 422 -7.65 6.26 -16.77
CA GLU A 422 -9.00 5.97 -16.28
C GLU A 422 -9.08 4.72 -15.38
N GLY A 423 -8.02 4.49 -14.58
CA GLY A 423 -7.96 3.41 -13.61
C GLY A 423 -7.36 2.09 -14.12
N GLY A 424 -6.98 2.02 -15.39
CA GLY A 424 -6.41 0.79 -15.99
C GLY A 424 -7.45 -0.34 -16.10
N ALA A 425 -6.97 -1.58 -16.26
CA ALA A 425 -7.81 -2.78 -16.30
C ALA A 425 -7.75 -3.54 -14.97
N ALA A 426 -8.88 -4.07 -14.50
CA ALA A 426 -8.90 -4.87 -13.28
C ALA A 426 -8.01 -6.12 -13.43
N PRO A 427 -7.08 -6.39 -12.48
CA PRO A 427 -6.13 -7.51 -12.61
C PRO A 427 -6.83 -8.86 -12.47
N PRO A 428 -6.55 -9.82 -13.39
CA PRO A 428 -7.16 -11.15 -13.37
C PRO A 428 -6.40 -12.15 -12.48
N CYS A 429 -5.28 -11.74 -11.88
CA CYS A 429 -4.43 -12.58 -11.04
C CYS A 429 -4.58 -12.21 -9.56
N GLY A 430 -4.21 -13.14 -8.67
CA GLY A 430 -4.22 -12.91 -7.24
C GLY A 430 -3.92 -14.15 -6.43
N MET A 431 -4.06 -14.03 -5.12
CA MET A 431 -3.94 -15.11 -4.17
C MET A 431 -4.91 -14.91 -3.00
N LEU A 432 -5.07 -15.96 -2.21
CA LEU A 432 -5.70 -15.91 -0.90
C LEU A 432 -4.65 -16.11 0.20
N VAL A 433 -4.72 -15.26 1.20
CA VAL A 433 -3.97 -15.35 2.45
C VAL A 433 -4.94 -15.71 3.56
N VAL A 434 -4.53 -16.49 4.55
CA VAL A 434 -5.36 -16.89 5.69
C VAL A 434 -4.73 -16.43 7.00
N VAL A 435 -5.56 -16.12 7.99
CA VAL A 435 -5.09 -15.97 9.37
C VAL A 435 -5.03 -17.35 10.03
N ASN A 436 -3.83 -17.75 10.44
CA ASN A 436 -3.58 -19.03 11.07
C ASN A 436 -3.97 -19.04 12.59
N PRO A 437 -3.97 -20.20 13.29
CA PRO A 437 -4.34 -20.28 14.69
C PRO A 437 -3.46 -19.45 15.65
N ASP A 438 -2.24 -19.13 15.28
CA ASP A 438 -1.32 -18.31 16.07
C ASP A 438 -1.56 -16.81 15.88
N GLY A 439 -2.47 -16.45 14.95
CA GLY A 439 -2.79 -15.06 14.61
C GLY A 439 -1.76 -14.44 13.68
N GLU A 440 -1.13 -15.23 12.84
CA GLU A 440 -0.22 -14.78 11.80
C GLU A 440 -0.89 -14.97 10.44
N PHE A 441 -0.45 -14.20 9.44
CA PHE A 441 -0.92 -14.38 8.07
C PHE A 441 -0.06 -15.42 7.36
N GLU A 442 -0.68 -16.26 6.54
CA GLU A 442 0.03 -17.21 5.72
C GLU A 442 -0.68 -17.40 4.37
N ARG A 443 0.06 -17.84 3.36
CA ARG A 443 -0.52 -18.18 2.05
C ARG A 443 -1.52 -19.31 2.20
N TYR A 444 -2.72 -19.11 1.68
CA TYR A 444 -3.75 -20.13 1.61
C TYR A 444 -3.80 -20.78 0.21
N PHE A 445 -3.79 -19.96 -0.85
CA PHE A 445 -3.87 -20.43 -2.24
C PHE A 445 -3.30 -19.37 -3.21
N PRO A 446 -2.62 -19.76 -4.33
CA PRO A 446 -2.23 -21.15 -4.66
C PRO A 446 -1.01 -21.61 -3.84
N GLU A 447 -0.79 -22.94 -3.79
CA GLU A 447 0.49 -23.51 -3.32
C GLU A 447 1.57 -23.25 -4.37
N ILE A 448 2.70 -22.69 -3.95
CA ILE A 448 3.82 -22.35 -4.85
C ILE A 448 4.31 -23.60 -5.59
N GLY A 449 4.38 -23.51 -6.92
CA GLY A 449 4.82 -24.58 -7.81
C GLY A 449 3.77 -25.66 -8.05
N SER A 450 2.52 -25.48 -7.59
CA SER A 450 1.38 -26.34 -7.96
C SER A 450 0.90 -26.06 -9.40
N SER A 451 -0.10 -26.82 -9.86
CA SER A 451 -0.73 -26.55 -11.16
C SER A 451 -1.59 -25.28 -11.18
N ASP A 452 -1.96 -24.77 -10.02
CA ASP A 452 -2.79 -23.59 -9.84
C ASP A 452 -1.93 -22.32 -9.68
N ASP A 453 -0.61 -22.50 -9.51
CA ASP A 453 0.38 -21.43 -9.54
C ASP A 453 0.68 -21.06 -11.00
N ALA A 454 -0.07 -20.09 -11.51
CA ALA A 454 0.06 -19.62 -12.88
C ALA A 454 1.27 -18.69 -13.09
N LEU A 455 1.60 -17.88 -12.07
CA LEU A 455 2.65 -16.87 -12.12
C LEU A 455 3.30 -16.68 -10.73
N ASP A 456 4.40 -17.39 -10.46
CA ASP A 456 5.24 -17.18 -9.27
C ASP A 456 4.45 -17.00 -7.95
N GLY A 457 3.50 -17.92 -7.68
CA GLY A 457 2.68 -17.93 -6.47
C GLY A 457 1.34 -17.19 -6.60
N PHE A 458 0.90 -16.85 -7.80
CA PHE A 458 -0.44 -16.31 -8.07
C PHE A 458 -1.26 -17.24 -8.94
N SER A 459 -2.55 -17.37 -8.66
CA SER A 459 -3.54 -17.90 -9.58
C SER A 459 -4.02 -16.80 -10.53
N CYS A 460 -4.43 -17.14 -11.75
CA CYS A 460 -4.91 -16.20 -12.76
C CYS A 460 -6.09 -16.79 -13.52
N ASP A 461 -7.10 -15.96 -13.80
CA ASP A 461 -8.25 -16.32 -14.62
C ASP A 461 -8.85 -15.04 -15.25
N ASP A 462 -8.63 -14.85 -16.54
CA ASP A 462 -9.13 -13.68 -17.27
C ASP A 462 -10.67 -13.61 -17.27
N ASP A 463 -11.35 -14.75 -17.20
CA ASP A 463 -12.81 -14.82 -17.15
C ASP A 463 -13.37 -14.43 -15.75
N SER A 464 -12.51 -14.21 -14.76
CA SER A 464 -12.90 -13.80 -13.40
C SER A 464 -13.13 -12.30 -13.22
N VAL A 465 -12.78 -11.46 -14.20
CA VAL A 465 -13.04 -10.03 -14.17
C VAL A 465 -14.49 -9.75 -14.48
N VAL A 466 -15.19 -9.06 -13.58
CA VAL A 466 -16.64 -8.84 -13.62
C VAL A 466 -16.95 -7.39 -13.94
N GLU A 467 -17.85 -7.14 -14.90
CA GLU A 467 -18.43 -5.80 -15.16
C GLU A 467 -19.32 -5.36 -13.99
N VAL A 468 -19.27 -4.07 -13.65
CA VAL A 468 -20.05 -3.47 -12.55
C VAL A 468 -20.95 -2.35 -13.06
N PRO A 469 -22.07 -2.68 -13.76
CA PRO A 469 -22.97 -1.66 -14.33
C PRO A 469 -23.57 -0.72 -13.29
N ALA A 470 -23.66 -1.14 -12.03
CA ALA A 470 -24.17 -0.30 -10.93
C ALA A 470 -23.27 0.93 -10.66
N ASN A 471 -22.02 0.90 -11.10
CA ASN A 471 -21.08 2.01 -10.95
C ASN A 471 -21.02 2.93 -12.19
N GLU A 472 -21.66 2.55 -13.31
CA GLU A 472 -21.71 3.40 -14.48
C GLU A 472 -22.34 4.77 -14.16
N GLY A 473 -21.58 5.83 -14.39
CA GLY A 473 -22.04 7.21 -14.15
C GLY A 473 -22.13 7.62 -12.68
N LEU A 474 -21.68 6.78 -11.74
CA LEU A 474 -21.26 7.26 -10.43
C LEU A 474 -19.99 8.09 -10.64
N GLY A 475 -19.77 9.06 -9.82
CA GLY A 475 -18.61 9.93 -9.98
C GLY A 475 -18.73 10.86 -11.20
N LYS A 476 -18.74 12.15 -10.93
CA LYS A 476 -18.71 13.15 -11.99
C LYS A 476 -17.30 13.69 -12.12
N VAL A 477 -16.45 12.92 -12.76
CA VAL A 477 -15.18 13.45 -13.23
C VAL A 477 -15.49 14.42 -14.36
N SER A 478 -14.92 15.62 -14.31
CA SER A 478 -15.07 16.57 -15.42
C SER A 478 -14.21 16.06 -16.59
N PRO A 479 -14.80 15.63 -17.72
CA PRO A 479 -14.03 15.04 -18.81
C PRO A 479 -13.18 16.06 -19.59
N ASP A 480 -13.31 17.33 -19.28
CA ASP A 480 -12.68 18.43 -20.03
C ASP A 480 -11.52 19.09 -19.26
N GLN A 481 -11.00 18.46 -18.21
CA GLN A 481 -9.86 18.99 -17.48
C GLN A 481 -8.56 18.45 -18.10
N PRO A 482 -7.74 19.30 -18.70
CA PRO A 482 -6.42 18.87 -19.11
C PRO A 482 -5.59 18.56 -17.86
N ILE A 483 -4.84 17.49 -17.97
CA ILE A 483 -3.76 17.21 -17.03
C ILE A 483 -2.70 18.30 -17.21
#